data_95a0e216ecb25103c389652737aca30b
#
_entry.id   95a0e216ecb25103c389652737aca30b
#
_cell.length_a   1.000
_cell.length_b   1.000
_cell.length_c   1.000
_cell.angle_alpha   90.00
_cell.angle_beta   90.00
_cell.angle_gamma   90.00
#
_symmetry.space_group_name_H-M   'P 1'
#
loop_
_entity.id
_entity.type
_entity.pdbx_description
1 polymer ?
#
loop_
_entity_poly.entity_id
_entity_poly.type
_entity_poly.pdbx_seq_one_letter_code
_entity_poly.pdbx_strand_id
1 'polypeptide(L)'
;MKKEKRNRRSHELIREMIELYHPQSIKDIQEMRKDMFADTMEDMLKAELDTELGYSKNSQAAKTTENRRNGSYPKTVTSSMGEIELNIPRDRMGEYDPELIPKGTKDVSALEEKVLSLYAKGTSDRDISDVINEIYGFSLSHETISNIVDRVQPRVIEWQNRRLDKVYPFVYMDALMVSMKSEKKAGKYAVYSMIGVNCEGKKDCFGFWIGENEGTHRWLGIFDELKSRGVEKLGFVCIDGLSGLEEAITNTFPTAVVCRCMVHLVRNSTKYIPTKHRKEFCSDLRAIYGAVSIGEAENALAILNEKWGKQYPSAVRVWNDNFVYVQRLFEYPAEIRKMIYTTNAIESFNSALRKVTDRKAAFPNEMAVMKILYLRTLDVVKKWTMPYPNWSLIRGKLDFLWGMGWDL
;
A
#
# COMPACT_ATOMS: atom_id res chain seq x y z
N MET A 1 -8.88 27.46 7.53
CA MET A 1 -9.17 27.53 8.98
C MET A 1 -9.71 26.25 9.62
N LYS A 2 -10.58 25.44 9.01
CA LYS A 2 -11.09 24.19 9.63
C LYS A 2 -10.07 23.03 9.70
N LYS A 3 -9.05 22.97 8.86
CA LYS A 3 -8.07 21.88 8.77
C LYS A 3 -6.94 21.95 9.83
N GLU A 4 -6.41 23.13 10.11
CA GLU A 4 -5.43 23.32 11.20
C GLU A 4 -5.99 22.94 12.56
N LYS A 5 -7.29 23.25 12.82
CA LYS A 5 -7.95 22.87 14.06
C LYS A 5 -8.08 21.34 14.23
N ARG A 6 -8.24 20.58 13.14
CA ARG A 6 -8.42 19.10 13.22
C ARG A 6 -7.10 18.37 13.44
N ASN A 7 -6.00 18.81 12.82
CA ASN A 7 -4.67 18.23 13.04
C ASN A 7 -4.11 18.61 14.43
N ARG A 8 -4.35 19.83 14.89
CA ARG A 8 -4.03 20.23 16.26
C ARG A 8 -4.83 19.42 17.29
N ARG A 9 -6.12 19.20 17.08
CA ARG A 9 -6.96 18.41 17.99
C ARG A 9 -6.53 16.95 18.13
N SER A 10 -6.12 16.29 17.08
CA SER A 10 -5.61 14.90 17.16
C SER A 10 -4.26 14.82 17.89
N HIS A 11 -3.36 15.78 17.67
CA HIS A 11 -2.10 15.87 18.42
C HIS A 11 -2.31 16.29 19.88
N GLU A 12 -3.28 17.14 20.15
CA GLU A 12 -3.68 17.53 21.51
C GLU A 12 -4.27 16.34 22.25
N LEU A 13 -5.19 15.59 21.63
CA LEU A 13 -5.75 14.35 22.19
C LEU A 13 -4.68 13.28 22.49
N ILE A 14 -3.73 13.08 21.58
CA ILE A 14 -2.62 12.13 21.79
C ILE A 14 -1.73 12.61 22.95
N ARG A 15 -1.47 13.91 23.08
CA ARG A 15 -0.70 14.46 24.21
C ARG A 15 -1.47 14.31 25.54
N GLU A 16 -2.75 14.68 25.56
CA GLU A 16 -3.62 14.49 26.73
C GLU A 16 -3.66 13.02 27.16
N MET A 17 -3.69 12.10 26.21
CA MET A 17 -3.64 10.67 26.48
C MET A 17 -2.29 10.20 27.02
N ILE A 18 -1.19 10.66 26.45
CA ILE A 18 0.17 10.37 26.97
C ILE A 18 0.31 10.96 28.38
N GLU A 19 -0.23 12.14 28.63
CA GLU A 19 -0.26 12.77 29.94
C GLU A 19 -1.19 12.06 30.94
N LEU A 20 -2.28 11.45 30.49
CA LEU A 20 -3.21 10.71 31.34
C LEU A 20 -2.69 9.31 31.69
N TYR A 21 -2.17 8.58 30.71
CA TYR A 21 -1.74 7.19 30.88
C TYR A 21 -0.27 7.02 31.23
N HIS A 22 0.58 8.04 31.04
CA HIS A 22 2.03 8.01 31.29
C HIS A 22 2.71 6.72 30.79
N PRO A 23 2.48 6.27 29.53
CA PRO A 23 2.95 4.98 29.07
C PRO A 23 4.50 4.93 29.07
N GLN A 24 5.07 3.97 29.79
CA GLN A 24 6.50 3.76 29.88
C GLN A 24 6.96 2.48 29.15
N SER A 25 6.02 1.67 28.68
CA SER A 25 6.29 0.42 27.99
C SER A 25 5.32 0.19 26.83
N ILE A 26 5.67 -0.76 25.93
CA ILE A 26 4.78 -1.23 24.87
C ILE A 26 3.49 -1.80 25.47
N LYS A 27 3.57 -2.41 26.64
CA LYS A 27 2.43 -2.97 27.35
C LYS A 27 1.45 -1.88 27.77
N ASP A 28 1.94 -0.76 28.31
CA ASP A 28 1.12 0.39 28.71
C ASP A 28 0.42 1.02 27.49
N ILE A 29 1.10 1.06 26.36
CA ILE A 29 0.49 1.52 25.10
C ILE A 29 -0.62 0.56 24.64
N GLN A 30 -0.45 -0.74 24.87
CA GLN A 30 -1.48 -1.75 24.55
C GLN A 30 -2.69 -1.61 25.47
N GLU A 31 -2.48 -1.37 26.77
CA GLU A 31 -3.56 -1.13 27.73
C GLU A 31 -4.31 0.17 27.39
N MET A 32 -3.60 1.26 27.18
CA MET A 32 -4.21 2.51 26.71
C MET A 32 -5.10 2.31 25.47
N ARG A 33 -4.66 1.49 24.51
CA ARG A 33 -5.44 1.17 23.32
C ARG A 33 -6.69 0.34 23.62
N LYS A 34 -6.63 -0.56 24.61
CA LYS A 34 -7.79 -1.34 25.06
C LYS A 34 -8.85 -0.43 25.67
N ASP A 35 -8.45 0.49 26.52
CA ASP A 35 -9.35 1.43 27.18
C ASP A 35 -10.04 2.33 26.15
N MET A 36 -9.27 2.87 25.19
CA MET A 36 -9.85 3.65 24.10
C MET A 36 -10.88 2.87 23.27
N PHE A 37 -10.61 1.60 23.05
CA PHE A 37 -11.55 0.73 22.33
C PHE A 37 -12.82 0.51 23.16
N ALA A 38 -12.68 0.24 24.46
CA ALA A 38 -13.79 0.09 25.38
C ALA A 38 -14.67 1.34 25.40
N ASP A 39 -14.06 2.52 25.57
CA ASP A 39 -14.77 3.80 25.58
C ASP A 39 -15.51 4.05 24.26
N THR A 40 -14.87 3.76 23.14
CA THR A 40 -15.50 3.91 21.82
C THR A 40 -16.72 3.00 21.68
N MET A 41 -16.59 1.73 22.08
CA MET A 41 -17.68 0.75 22.02
C MET A 41 -18.82 1.14 22.95
N GLU A 42 -18.53 1.61 24.16
CA GLU A 42 -19.57 2.09 25.08
C GLU A 42 -20.31 3.30 24.55
N ASP A 43 -19.61 4.24 23.91
CA ASP A 43 -20.25 5.43 23.34
C ASP A 43 -21.11 5.07 22.11
N MET A 44 -20.70 4.07 21.32
CA MET A 44 -21.52 3.53 20.25
C MET A 44 -22.80 2.86 20.79
N LEU A 45 -22.69 2.05 21.83
CA LEU A 45 -23.84 1.41 22.49
C LEU A 45 -24.80 2.44 23.11
N LYS A 46 -24.26 3.52 23.66
CA LYS A 46 -25.08 4.64 24.16
C LYS A 46 -25.83 5.34 23.02
N ALA A 47 -25.18 5.57 21.90
CA ALA A 47 -25.79 6.17 20.71
C ALA A 47 -26.87 5.27 20.10
N GLU A 48 -26.65 3.96 20.09
CA GLU A 48 -27.64 2.97 19.66
C GLU A 48 -28.90 3.00 20.57
N LEU A 49 -28.71 2.97 21.89
CA LEU A 49 -29.81 3.11 22.84
C LEU A 49 -30.53 4.47 22.72
N ASP A 50 -29.81 5.56 22.39
CA ASP A 50 -30.39 6.87 22.13
C ASP A 50 -31.31 6.84 20.91
N THR A 51 -30.94 6.11 19.88
CA THR A 51 -31.73 5.90 18.65
C THR A 51 -32.98 5.08 18.96
N GLU A 52 -32.83 3.97 19.67
CA GLU A 52 -33.95 3.09 20.05
C GLU A 52 -34.98 3.80 20.93
N LEU A 53 -34.53 4.58 21.90
CA LEU A 53 -35.42 5.33 22.78
C LEU A 53 -36.01 6.62 22.16
N GLY A 54 -35.43 7.07 21.00
CA GLY A 54 -35.82 8.31 20.32
C GLY A 54 -35.44 9.59 21.08
N TYR A 55 -34.53 9.51 22.07
CA TYR A 55 -34.00 10.68 22.78
C TYR A 55 -32.59 10.44 23.32
N SER A 56 -31.75 11.48 23.31
CA SER A 56 -30.41 11.44 23.89
C SER A 56 -30.40 11.61 25.40
N LYS A 57 -29.35 11.14 26.07
CA LYS A 57 -29.12 11.36 27.50
C LYS A 57 -29.13 12.87 27.77
N ASN A 58 -29.86 13.34 28.73
CA ASN A 58 -30.06 14.75 29.12
C ASN A 58 -30.91 15.60 28.15
N SER A 59 -31.61 15.02 27.18
CA SER A 59 -32.55 15.75 26.34
C SER A 59 -33.71 16.32 27.20
N GLN A 60 -33.98 17.60 27.01
CA GLN A 60 -35.13 18.28 27.62
C GLN A 60 -36.41 18.21 26.76
N ALA A 61 -36.30 17.65 25.56
CA ALA A 61 -37.44 17.47 24.65
C ALA A 61 -38.47 16.49 25.23
N ALA A 62 -39.73 16.68 24.84
CA ALA A 62 -40.80 15.74 25.19
C ALA A 62 -40.47 14.34 24.68
N LYS A 63 -40.49 13.35 25.57
CA LYS A 63 -40.15 11.97 25.24
C LYS A 63 -41.31 11.30 24.55
N THR A 64 -41.05 10.69 23.42
CA THR A 64 -42.04 10.00 22.58
C THR A 64 -42.32 8.58 23.04
N THR A 65 -41.52 8.03 23.97
CA THR A 65 -41.64 6.68 24.51
C THR A 65 -41.78 6.68 26.03
N GLU A 66 -42.49 5.69 26.59
CA GLU A 66 -42.57 5.44 28.04
C GLU A 66 -41.34 4.73 28.58
N ASN A 67 -40.56 4.11 27.70
CA ASN A 67 -39.33 3.41 28.06
C ASN A 67 -38.22 4.40 28.50
N ARG A 68 -37.40 3.98 29.44
CA ARG A 68 -36.38 4.82 30.09
C ARG A 68 -35.06 4.05 30.18
N ARG A 69 -33.93 4.77 30.22
CA ARG A 69 -32.63 4.20 30.55
C ARG A 69 -32.64 3.61 31.97
N ASN A 70 -31.95 2.45 32.11
CA ASN A 70 -31.86 1.74 33.38
C ASN A 70 -30.42 1.32 33.72
N GLY A 71 -29.48 2.25 33.62
CA GLY A 71 -28.09 2.00 33.92
C GLY A 71 -27.39 1.13 32.86
N SER A 72 -26.35 0.41 33.30
CA SER A 72 -25.57 -0.50 32.48
C SER A 72 -25.17 -1.74 33.26
N TYR A 73 -24.68 -2.78 32.57
CA TYR A 73 -24.08 -3.96 33.20
C TYR A 73 -22.74 -4.29 32.53
N PRO A 74 -21.76 -4.81 33.32
CA PRO A 74 -20.47 -5.20 32.75
C PRO A 74 -20.60 -6.47 31.91
N LYS A 75 -19.92 -6.50 30.79
CA LYS A 75 -19.80 -7.66 29.90
C LYS A 75 -18.37 -7.76 29.36
N THR A 76 -17.71 -8.88 29.59
CA THR A 76 -16.40 -9.15 29.01
C THR A 76 -16.55 -9.66 27.58
N VAL A 77 -15.87 -9.00 26.65
CA VAL A 77 -15.81 -9.37 25.22
C VAL A 77 -14.38 -9.55 24.77
N THR A 78 -14.17 -10.46 23.81
CA THR A 78 -12.87 -10.67 23.18
C THR A 78 -12.73 -9.73 21.98
N SER A 79 -11.61 -9.00 21.92
CA SER A 79 -11.26 -8.14 20.80
C SER A 79 -9.96 -8.59 20.16
N SER A 80 -9.55 -7.93 19.08
CA SER A 80 -8.21 -8.12 18.47
C SER A 80 -7.04 -7.76 19.42
N MET A 81 -7.34 -7.09 20.55
CA MET A 81 -6.37 -6.68 21.57
C MET A 81 -6.49 -7.53 22.86
N GLY A 82 -7.28 -8.60 22.85
CA GLY A 82 -7.59 -9.45 24.01
C GLY A 82 -8.92 -9.12 24.65
N GLU A 83 -9.13 -9.65 25.86
CA GLU A 83 -10.38 -9.43 26.61
C GLU A 83 -10.53 -7.97 27.08
N ILE A 84 -11.73 -7.45 26.92
CA ILE A 84 -12.13 -6.09 27.27
C ILE A 84 -13.42 -6.16 28.05
N GLU A 85 -13.51 -5.37 29.11
CA GLU A 85 -14.74 -5.20 29.89
C GLU A 85 -15.48 -3.97 29.36
N LEU A 86 -16.77 -4.13 29.02
CA LEU A 86 -17.64 -3.09 28.49
C LEU A 86 -18.88 -2.95 29.36
N ASN A 87 -19.33 -1.70 29.57
CA ASN A 87 -20.58 -1.40 30.25
C ASN A 87 -21.72 -1.29 29.24
N ILE A 88 -22.48 -2.36 29.09
CA ILE A 88 -23.62 -2.43 28.16
C ILE A 88 -24.81 -1.68 28.75
N PRO A 89 -25.31 -0.62 28.09
CA PRO A 89 -26.46 0.13 28.59
C PRO A 89 -27.75 -0.71 28.54
N ARG A 90 -28.72 -0.40 29.42
CA ARG A 90 -30.02 -1.06 29.51
C ARG A 90 -31.13 -0.04 29.48
N ASP A 91 -32.28 -0.47 28.98
CA ASP A 91 -33.57 0.18 29.13
C ASP A 91 -34.36 -0.41 30.30
N ARG A 92 -35.43 0.26 30.71
CA ARG A 92 -36.26 -0.15 31.86
C ARG A 92 -37.20 -1.29 31.51
N MET A 93 -37.67 -1.36 30.27
CA MET A 93 -38.62 -2.39 29.83
C MET A 93 -37.91 -3.68 29.38
N GLY A 94 -36.57 -3.66 29.18
CA GLY A 94 -35.79 -4.81 28.74
C GLY A 94 -35.98 -5.14 27.26
N GLU A 95 -36.51 -4.20 26.50
CA GLU A 95 -36.75 -4.33 25.04
C GLU A 95 -35.51 -4.10 24.20
N TYR A 96 -34.58 -3.29 24.72
CA TYR A 96 -33.32 -3.01 24.06
C TYR A 96 -32.43 -4.24 23.99
N ASP A 97 -32.14 -4.69 22.76
CA ASP A 97 -31.15 -5.73 22.46
C ASP A 97 -30.06 -5.11 21.62
N PRO A 98 -28.83 -4.90 22.15
CA PRO A 98 -27.75 -4.26 21.41
C PRO A 98 -27.41 -5.02 20.14
N GLU A 99 -27.54 -4.37 18.97
CA GLU A 99 -27.16 -4.94 17.68
C GLU A 99 -25.64 -4.96 17.54
N LEU A 100 -24.96 -3.95 18.11
CA LEU A 100 -23.50 -3.86 18.11
C LEU A 100 -22.83 -5.05 18.84
N ILE A 101 -23.42 -5.46 19.97
CA ILE A 101 -22.96 -6.60 20.79
C ILE A 101 -24.18 -7.43 21.21
N PRO A 102 -24.74 -8.23 20.30
CA PRO A 102 -25.93 -9.05 20.58
C PRO A 102 -25.80 -9.91 21.84
N LYS A 103 -26.93 -10.23 22.47
CA LYS A 103 -26.93 -11.15 23.62
C LYS A 103 -26.23 -12.46 23.24
N GLY A 104 -25.23 -12.86 24.03
CA GLY A 104 -24.43 -14.06 23.76
C GLY A 104 -23.14 -13.84 22.94
N THR A 105 -22.97 -12.71 22.23
CA THR A 105 -21.74 -12.40 21.51
C THR A 105 -20.62 -12.06 22.50
N LYS A 106 -19.47 -12.73 22.35
CA LYS A 106 -18.26 -12.50 23.15
C LYS A 106 -17.08 -11.98 22.32
N ASP A 107 -17.21 -11.90 20.98
CA ASP A 107 -16.14 -11.48 20.09
C ASP A 107 -16.60 -10.32 19.20
N VAL A 108 -15.97 -9.16 19.38
CA VAL A 108 -16.23 -7.91 18.64
C VAL A 108 -15.10 -7.60 17.64
N SER A 109 -14.06 -8.44 17.55
CA SER A 109 -12.96 -8.25 16.61
C SER A 109 -13.44 -8.30 15.15
N ALA A 110 -14.50 -9.04 14.88
CA ALA A 110 -15.07 -9.21 13.55
C ALA A 110 -15.58 -7.90 12.92
N LEU A 111 -16.11 -6.97 13.70
CA LEU A 111 -16.58 -5.68 13.20
C LEU A 111 -15.42 -4.79 12.74
N GLU A 112 -14.37 -4.67 13.56
CA GLU A 112 -13.17 -3.90 13.24
C GLU A 112 -12.49 -4.46 11.99
N GLU A 113 -12.30 -5.78 11.94
CA GLU A 113 -11.74 -6.46 10.77
C GLU A 113 -12.59 -6.26 9.52
N LYS A 114 -13.91 -6.25 9.64
CA LYS A 114 -14.82 -5.99 8.53
C LYS A 114 -14.66 -4.59 7.98
N VAL A 115 -14.63 -3.57 8.84
CA VAL A 115 -14.39 -2.17 8.47
C VAL A 115 -13.04 -2.03 7.77
N LEU A 116 -11.96 -2.57 8.35
CA LEU A 116 -10.62 -2.53 7.75
C LEU A 116 -10.56 -3.27 6.41
N SER A 117 -11.25 -4.41 6.29
CA SER A 117 -11.33 -5.17 5.04
C SER A 117 -12.04 -4.39 3.92
N LEU A 118 -13.15 -3.71 4.24
CA LEU A 118 -13.87 -2.85 3.29
C LEU A 118 -13.00 -1.64 2.90
N TYR A 119 -12.36 -0.99 3.88
CA TYR A 119 -11.46 0.12 3.62
C TYR A 119 -10.26 -0.29 2.72
N ALA A 120 -9.67 -1.47 2.97
CA ALA A 120 -8.60 -2.05 2.16
C ALA A 120 -9.01 -2.32 0.70
N LYS A 121 -10.31 -2.44 0.42
CA LYS A 121 -10.88 -2.56 -0.93
C LYS A 121 -11.17 -1.22 -1.59
N GLY A 122 -10.89 -0.11 -0.92
CA GLY A 122 -11.12 1.25 -1.41
C GLY A 122 -12.56 1.73 -1.27
N THR A 123 -13.36 1.06 -0.44
CA THR A 123 -14.74 1.48 -0.13
C THR A 123 -14.72 2.83 0.60
N SER A 124 -15.65 3.74 0.27
CA SER A 124 -15.76 5.01 0.97
C SER A 124 -16.30 4.81 2.38
N ASP A 125 -16.04 5.75 3.28
CA ASP A 125 -16.52 5.65 4.66
C ASP A 125 -18.06 5.60 4.73
N ARG A 126 -18.73 6.29 3.78
CA ARG A 126 -20.20 6.23 3.64
C ARG A 126 -20.66 4.82 3.23
N ASP A 127 -20.06 4.27 2.18
CA ASP A 127 -20.45 2.93 1.71
C ASP A 127 -20.08 1.85 2.75
N ILE A 128 -19.03 2.06 3.57
CA ILE A 128 -18.71 1.19 4.70
C ILE A 128 -19.85 1.24 5.72
N SER A 129 -20.33 2.45 6.07
CA SER A 129 -21.45 2.61 6.98
C SER A 129 -22.71 1.92 6.45
N ASP A 130 -23.00 2.09 5.16
CA ASP A 130 -24.17 1.47 4.52
C ASP A 130 -24.06 -0.07 4.55
N VAL A 131 -22.89 -0.65 4.24
CA VAL A 131 -22.67 -2.11 4.32
C VAL A 131 -22.76 -2.63 5.75
N ILE A 132 -22.25 -1.90 6.73
CA ILE A 132 -22.37 -2.28 8.15
C ILE A 132 -23.83 -2.22 8.59
N ASN A 133 -24.57 -1.19 8.17
CA ASN A 133 -26.00 -1.09 8.45
C ASN A 133 -26.80 -2.25 7.82
N GLU A 134 -26.46 -2.65 6.59
CA GLU A 134 -27.11 -3.80 5.93
C GLU A 134 -26.86 -5.13 6.67
N ILE A 135 -25.63 -5.31 7.22
CA ILE A 135 -25.24 -6.58 7.86
C ILE A 135 -25.66 -6.64 9.32
N TYR A 136 -25.57 -5.53 10.05
CA TYR A 136 -25.71 -5.48 11.50
C TYR A 136 -26.89 -4.62 11.99
N GLY A 137 -27.61 -3.92 11.08
CA GLY A 137 -28.79 -3.11 11.41
C GLY A 137 -28.49 -1.73 12.00
N PHE A 138 -27.22 -1.34 12.14
CA PHE A 138 -26.83 -0.02 12.65
C PHE A 138 -25.80 0.66 11.76
N SER A 139 -25.80 2.00 11.75
CA SER A 139 -24.87 2.81 10.96
C SER A 139 -23.70 3.30 11.78
N LEU A 140 -22.49 3.20 11.22
CA LEU A 140 -21.30 3.79 11.82
C LEU A 140 -21.15 5.26 11.40
N SER A 141 -20.81 6.13 12.34
CA SER A 141 -20.46 7.51 12.00
C SER A 141 -19.15 7.54 11.20
N HIS A 142 -18.99 8.56 10.34
CA HIS A 142 -17.73 8.79 9.61
C HIS A 142 -16.51 8.92 10.57
N GLU A 143 -16.74 9.50 11.74
CA GLU A 143 -15.71 9.65 12.77
C GLU A 143 -15.31 8.29 13.36
N THR A 144 -16.27 7.42 13.64
CA THR A 144 -16.00 6.06 14.13
C THR A 144 -15.20 5.25 13.13
N ILE A 145 -15.58 5.26 11.84
CA ILE A 145 -14.84 4.56 10.78
C ILE A 145 -13.42 5.13 10.66
N SER A 146 -13.28 6.46 10.69
CA SER A 146 -11.96 7.12 10.68
C SER A 146 -11.11 6.67 11.87
N ASN A 147 -11.67 6.61 13.07
CA ASN A 147 -10.97 6.18 14.29
C ASN A 147 -10.51 4.72 14.19
N ILE A 148 -11.36 3.82 13.69
CA ILE A 148 -10.98 2.42 13.45
C ILE A 148 -9.80 2.34 12.47
N VAL A 149 -9.87 3.08 11.36
CA VAL A 149 -8.81 3.11 10.34
C VAL A 149 -7.53 3.78 10.88
N ASP A 150 -7.65 4.77 11.76
CA ASP A 150 -6.51 5.47 12.35
C ASP A 150 -5.70 4.58 13.29
N ARG A 151 -6.30 3.58 13.92
CA ARG A 151 -5.61 2.57 14.75
C ARG A 151 -4.59 1.73 13.97
N VAL A 152 -4.70 1.69 12.65
CA VAL A 152 -3.71 1.00 11.80
C VAL A 152 -2.40 1.78 11.69
N GLN A 153 -2.37 3.08 12.00
CA GLN A 153 -1.20 3.95 11.82
C GLN A 153 0.09 3.43 12.47
N PRO A 154 0.12 2.98 13.73
CA PRO A 154 1.34 2.44 14.32
C PRO A 154 1.87 1.22 13.56
N ARG A 155 0.97 0.36 13.09
CA ARG A 155 1.32 -0.83 12.29
C ARG A 155 1.87 -0.46 10.91
N VAL A 156 1.37 0.63 10.31
CA VAL A 156 1.91 1.18 9.05
C VAL A 156 3.35 1.64 9.25
N ILE A 157 3.61 2.38 10.33
CA ILE A 157 4.94 2.90 10.65
C ILE A 157 5.91 1.74 10.95
N GLU A 158 5.51 0.77 11.75
CA GLU A 158 6.29 -0.43 12.06
C GLU A 158 6.62 -1.21 10.79
N TRP A 159 5.61 -1.45 9.94
CA TRP A 159 5.79 -2.15 8.67
C TRP A 159 6.73 -1.41 7.72
N GLN A 160 6.60 -0.09 7.59
CA GLN A 160 7.47 0.73 6.75
C GLN A 160 8.92 0.68 7.23
N ASN A 161 9.15 0.64 8.55
CA ASN A 161 10.48 0.65 9.15
C ASN A 161 11.03 -0.74 9.50
N ARG A 162 10.32 -1.82 9.15
CA ARG A 162 10.75 -3.18 9.46
C ARG A 162 12.09 -3.52 8.82
N ARG A 163 12.82 -4.44 9.43
CA ARG A 163 14.02 -5.01 8.82
C ARG A 163 13.65 -5.72 7.52
N LEU A 164 14.54 -5.60 6.55
CA LEU A 164 14.48 -6.27 5.26
C LEU A 164 15.58 -7.33 5.21
N ASP A 165 15.51 -8.22 4.21
CA ASP A 165 16.56 -9.18 3.96
C ASP A 165 17.85 -8.44 3.51
N LYS A 166 19.00 -9.04 3.76
CA LYS A 166 20.29 -8.43 3.43
C LYS A 166 20.54 -8.32 1.92
N VAL A 167 20.01 -9.26 1.16
CA VAL A 167 20.30 -9.42 -0.27
C VAL A 167 19.00 -9.60 -1.05
N TYR A 168 18.86 -8.77 -2.10
CA TYR A 168 17.78 -8.90 -3.07
C TYR A 168 18.32 -8.99 -4.49
N PRO A 169 18.35 -10.18 -5.10
CA PRO A 169 18.80 -10.40 -6.47
C PRO A 169 18.08 -9.57 -7.52
N PHE A 170 16.78 -9.33 -7.35
CA PHE A 170 15.98 -8.49 -8.24
C PHE A 170 15.15 -7.50 -7.44
N VAL A 171 15.16 -6.25 -7.91
CA VAL A 171 14.35 -5.17 -7.35
C VAL A 171 13.63 -4.46 -8.48
N TYR A 172 12.34 -4.18 -8.29
CA TYR A 172 11.52 -3.45 -9.24
C TYR A 172 10.98 -2.20 -8.55
N MET A 173 11.11 -1.09 -9.22
CA MET A 173 10.65 0.21 -8.74
C MET A 173 9.71 0.85 -9.76
N ASP A 174 8.59 1.35 -9.31
CA ASP A 174 7.60 2.05 -10.14
C ASP A 174 6.82 3.07 -9.30
N ALA A 175 6.18 4.02 -9.96
CA ALA A 175 5.37 5.05 -9.33
C ALA A 175 3.91 4.96 -9.74
N LEU A 176 3.04 5.31 -8.81
CA LEU A 176 1.63 5.58 -9.08
C LEU A 176 1.29 7.00 -8.65
N MET A 177 0.37 7.66 -9.36
CA MET A 177 -0.05 9.02 -9.05
C MET A 177 -1.32 8.99 -8.20
N VAL A 178 -1.32 9.78 -7.12
CA VAL A 178 -2.50 9.95 -6.26
C VAL A 178 -2.84 11.43 -6.15
N SER A 179 -4.13 11.76 -6.05
CA SER A 179 -4.56 13.11 -5.72
C SER A 179 -4.59 13.26 -4.20
N MET A 180 -3.90 14.27 -3.67
CA MET A 180 -3.80 14.50 -2.23
C MET A 180 -3.91 15.99 -1.91
N LYS A 181 -4.48 16.28 -0.75
CA LYS A 181 -4.52 17.62 -0.19
C LYS A 181 -3.36 17.76 0.79
N SER A 182 -2.30 18.47 0.39
CA SER A 182 -1.23 18.88 1.30
C SER A 182 -1.60 20.19 1.98
N GLU A 183 -0.88 20.53 3.07
CA GLU A 183 -1.05 21.81 3.78
C GLU A 183 -0.91 23.04 2.86
N LYS A 184 -0.11 22.92 1.81
CA LYS A 184 0.20 24.02 0.86
C LYS A 184 -0.69 24.02 -0.37
N LYS A 185 -1.09 22.86 -0.91
CA LYS A 185 -1.83 22.79 -2.18
C LYS A 185 -2.46 21.40 -2.38
N ALA A 186 -3.66 21.37 -2.98
CA ALA A 186 -4.19 20.15 -3.55
C ALA A 186 -3.48 19.85 -4.88
N GLY A 187 -2.97 18.63 -5.05
CA GLY A 187 -2.19 18.27 -6.23
C GLY A 187 -2.08 16.76 -6.45
N LYS A 188 -1.41 16.42 -7.54
CA LYS A 188 -1.00 15.03 -7.82
C LYS A 188 0.37 14.78 -7.21
N TYR A 189 0.50 13.65 -6.53
CA TYR A 189 1.71 13.22 -5.87
C TYR A 189 2.12 11.86 -6.39
N ALA A 190 3.42 11.67 -6.61
CA ALA A 190 3.95 10.36 -6.94
C ALA A 190 4.10 9.53 -5.66
N VAL A 191 3.60 8.31 -5.70
CA VAL A 191 3.85 7.29 -4.69
C VAL A 191 4.74 6.24 -5.31
N TYR A 192 5.98 6.18 -4.86
CA TYR A 192 6.96 5.18 -5.29
C TYR A 192 6.75 3.91 -4.50
N SER A 193 6.67 2.80 -5.20
CA SER A 193 6.59 1.45 -4.65
C SER A 193 7.81 0.65 -5.07
N MET A 194 8.31 -0.18 -4.18
CA MET A 194 9.48 -1.02 -4.44
C MET A 194 9.19 -2.46 -4.02
N ILE A 195 9.44 -3.40 -4.94
CA ILE A 195 9.30 -4.84 -4.70
C ILE A 195 10.66 -5.49 -4.93
N GLY A 196 11.12 -6.27 -3.96
CA GLY A 196 12.28 -7.14 -4.08
C GLY A 196 11.88 -8.59 -4.30
N VAL A 197 12.78 -9.36 -4.88
CA VAL A 197 12.79 -10.82 -4.88
C VAL A 197 13.98 -11.24 -4.05
N ASN A 198 13.75 -11.94 -2.96
CA ASN A 198 14.79 -12.37 -2.04
C ASN A 198 15.54 -13.63 -2.54
N CYS A 199 16.51 -14.08 -1.78
CA CYS A 199 17.33 -15.25 -2.13
C CYS A 199 16.56 -16.57 -2.18
N GLU A 200 15.37 -16.62 -1.60
CA GLU A 200 14.45 -17.76 -1.73
C GLU A 200 13.54 -17.66 -2.96
N GLY A 201 13.63 -16.58 -3.75
CA GLY A 201 12.76 -16.31 -4.90
C GLY A 201 11.39 -15.76 -4.53
N LYS A 202 11.16 -15.41 -3.28
CA LYS A 202 9.90 -14.85 -2.80
C LYS A 202 9.89 -13.33 -2.98
N LYS A 203 8.71 -12.80 -3.27
CA LYS A 203 8.51 -11.36 -3.37
C LYS A 203 8.35 -10.73 -2.00
N ASP A 204 8.93 -9.55 -1.83
CA ASP A 204 8.74 -8.69 -0.68
C ASP A 204 8.45 -7.24 -1.13
N CYS A 205 7.53 -6.54 -0.46
CA CYS A 205 7.26 -5.13 -0.70
C CYS A 205 8.04 -4.30 0.30
N PHE A 206 9.02 -3.52 -0.13
CA PHE A 206 9.88 -2.75 0.76
C PHE A 206 9.14 -1.62 1.49
N GLY A 207 8.19 -0.98 0.81
CA GLY A 207 7.44 0.15 1.35
C GLY A 207 6.97 1.11 0.29
N PHE A 208 6.53 2.28 0.76
CA PHE A 208 6.03 3.38 -0.06
C PHE A 208 6.70 4.69 0.32
N TRP A 209 7.00 5.51 -0.68
CA TRP A 209 7.56 6.85 -0.49
C TRP A 209 6.76 7.85 -1.33
N ILE A 210 6.22 8.87 -0.67
CA ILE A 210 5.36 9.87 -1.31
C ILE A 210 6.16 11.14 -1.59
N GLY A 211 6.08 11.72 -2.78
CA GLY A 211 6.82 12.91 -3.16
C GLY A 211 6.17 13.80 -4.19
N GLU A 212 6.42 15.11 -4.04
CA GLU A 212 6.02 16.13 -5.00
C GLU A 212 7.03 16.27 -6.14
N ASN A 213 8.32 16.07 -5.86
CA ASN A 213 9.43 16.30 -6.78
C ASN A 213 10.34 15.07 -6.86
N GLU A 214 10.77 14.78 -8.09
CA GLU A 214 11.80 13.82 -8.42
C GLU A 214 13.16 14.51 -8.34
N GLY A 215 14.04 14.06 -7.45
CA GLY A 215 15.39 14.61 -7.33
C GLY A 215 16.36 13.61 -6.70
N THR A 216 17.63 13.70 -7.11
CA THR A 216 18.71 12.79 -6.67
C THR A 216 18.82 12.70 -5.15
N HIS A 217 18.70 13.80 -4.43
CA HIS A 217 18.76 13.82 -2.95
C HIS A 217 17.66 12.99 -2.29
N ARG A 218 16.46 12.97 -2.87
CA ARG A 218 15.35 12.16 -2.36
C ARG A 218 15.63 10.67 -2.55
N TRP A 219 16.14 10.31 -3.72
CA TRP A 219 16.50 8.92 -4.01
C TRP A 219 17.59 8.41 -3.10
N LEU A 220 18.62 9.20 -2.83
CA LEU A 220 19.66 8.88 -1.85
C LEU A 220 19.05 8.60 -0.48
N GLY A 221 18.14 9.45 0.01
CA GLY A 221 17.46 9.24 1.29
C GLY A 221 16.66 7.94 1.35
N ILE A 222 15.99 7.54 0.26
CA ILE A 222 15.25 6.26 0.17
C ILE A 222 16.22 5.08 0.24
N PHE A 223 17.32 5.11 -0.50
CA PHE A 223 18.29 4.02 -0.50
C PHE A 223 19.09 3.94 0.81
N ASP A 224 19.38 5.06 1.47
CA ASP A 224 19.97 5.10 2.80
C ASP A 224 19.02 4.51 3.85
N GLU A 225 17.70 4.78 3.74
CA GLU A 225 16.67 4.14 4.55
C GLU A 225 16.70 2.61 4.36
N LEU A 226 16.80 2.10 3.12
CA LEU A 226 16.90 0.67 2.87
C LEU A 226 18.13 0.05 3.54
N LYS A 227 19.29 0.72 3.49
CA LYS A 227 20.49 0.29 4.21
C LYS A 227 20.27 0.25 5.72
N SER A 228 19.65 1.27 6.30
CA SER A 228 19.35 1.32 7.74
C SER A 228 18.42 0.19 8.17
N ARG A 229 17.57 -0.28 7.27
CA ARG A 229 16.67 -1.41 7.45
C ARG A 229 17.30 -2.77 7.19
N GLY A 230 18.60 -2.81 6.91
CA GLY A 230 19.42 -4.04 6.81
C GLY A 230 19.73 -4.52 5.41
N VAL A 231 19.34 -3.81 4.35
CA VAL A 231 19.70 -4.18 2.97
C VAL A 231 21.19 -3.88 2.74
N GLU A 232 21.93 -4.92 2.45
CA GLU A 232 23.39 -4.83 2.21
C GLU A 232 23.71 -4.84 0.69
N LYS A 233 22.98 -5.65 -0.09
CA LYS A 233 23.23 -5.82 -1.52
C LYS A 233 21.94 -5.84 -2.33
N LEU A 234 21.97 -5.13 -3.45
CA LEU A 234 20.96 -5.21 -4.50
C LEU A 234 21.63 -5.76 -5.79
N GLY A 235 20.95 -6.69 -6.46
CA GLY A 235 21.39 -7.23 -7.74
C GLY A 235 20.92 -6.38 -8.91
N PHE A 236 19.95 -6.88 -9.66
CA PHE A 236 19.33 -6.15 -10.77
C PHE A 236 18.23 -5.22 -10.24
N VAL A 237 18.37 -3.91 -10.51
CA VAL A 237 17.39 -2.91 -10.11
C VAL A 237 16.71 -2.34 -11.35
N CYS A 238 15.45 -2.72 -11.55
CA CYS A 238 14.63 -2.30 -12.70
C CYS A 238 13.90 -1.01 -12.40
N ILE A 239 14.22 0.06 -13.14
CA ILE A 239 13.69 1.42 -12.93
C ILE A 239 13.05 2.01 -14.19
N ASP A 240 12.19 3.00 -14.01
CA ASP A 240 11.49 3.74 -15.08
C ASP A 240 12.34 4.88 -15.68
N GLY A 241 13.61 4.92 -15.52
CA GLY A 241 14.41 5.95 -16.16
C GLY A 241 14.24 7.36 -15.65
N LEU A 242 13.83 7.52 -14.41
CA LEU A 242 13.75 8.81 -13.75
C LEU A 242 15.14 9.41 -13.55
N SER A 243 15.23 10.73 -13.73
CA SER A 243 16.50 11.46 -13.61
C SER A 243 17.10 11.32 -12.21
N GLY A 244 18.42 11.07 -12.12
CA GLY A 244 19.16 10.95 -10.88
C GLY A 244 18.95 9.66 -10.09
N LEU A 245 18.02 8.78 -10.52
CA LEU A 245 17.71 7.54 -9.82
C LEU A 245 18.84 6.50 -10.01
N GLU A 246 19.37 6.36 -11.21
CA GLU A 246 20.51 5.46 -11.52
C GLU A 246 21.76 5.85 -10.72
N GLU A 247 22.06 7.15 -10.66
CA GLU A 247 23.17 7.68 -9.87
C GLU A 247 23.00 7.41 -8.37
N ALA A 248 21.81 7.61 -7.84
CA ALA A 248 21.54 7.35 -6.43
C ALA A 248 21.68 5.86 -6.08
N ILE A 249 21.22 4.95 -6.96
CA ILE A 249 21.38 3.51 -6.77
C ILE A 249 22.85 3.12 -6.75
N THR A 250 23.62 3.54 -7.75
CA THR A 250 25.04 3.16 -7.90
C THR A 250 25.91 3.75 -6.80
N ASN A 251 25.59 4.94 -6.30
CA ASN A 251 26.30 5.55 -5.18
C ASN A 251 26.02 4.80 -3.85
N THR A 252 24.78 4.33 -3.65
CA THR A 252 24.42 3.65 -2.40
C THR A 252 24.73 2.15 -2.44
N PHE A 253 24.48 1.50 -3.58
CA PHE A 253 24.71 0.07 -3.82
C PHE A 253 25.61 -0.12 -5.06
N PRO A 254 26.93 0.01 -4.92
CA PRO A 254 27.85 -0.02 -6.07
C PRO A 254 27.84 -1.30 -6.88
N THR A 255 27.39 -2.42 -6.30
CA THR A 255 27.27 -3.73 -6.97
C THR A 255 25.97 -3.89 -7.74
N ALA A 256 25.04 -2.95 -7.62
CA ALA A 256 23.74 -3.02 -8.28
C ALA A 256 23.86 -2.80 -9.80
N VAL A 257 23.21 -3.66 -10.57
CA VAL A 257 23.07 -3.51 -12.02
C VAL A 257 21.76 -2.80 -12.31
N VAL A 258 21.84 -1.56 -12.74
CA VAL A 258 20.64 -0.76 -13.06
C VAL A 258 20.13 -1.12 -14.45
N CYS A 259 18.87 -1.51 -14.54
CA CYS A 259 18.19 -1.91 -15.75
C CYS A 259 16.99 -0.99 -16.05
N ARG A 260 16.79 -0.70 -17.35
CA ARG A 260 15.58 0.02 -17.77
C ARG A 260 14.39 -0.93 -17.84
N CYS A 261 13.26 -0.47 -17.32
CA CYS A 261 12.01 -1.22 -17.41
C CYS A 261 11.51 -1.30 -18.85
N MET A 262 11.56 -2.50 -19.45
CA MET A 262 11.14 -2.71 -20.85
C MET A 262 9.65 -2.38 -21.05
N VAL A 263 8.80 -2.64 -20.06
CA VAL A 263 7.38 -2.31 -20.13
C VAL A 263 7.16 -0.80 -20.25
N HIS A 264 7.94 0.01 -19.52
CA HIS A 264 7.89 1.46 -19.65
C HIS A 264 8.41 1.94 -21.01
N LEU A 265 9.47 1.32 -21.56
CA LEU A 265 9.92 1.62 -22.91
C LEU A 265 8.85 1.31 -23.96
N VAL A 266 8.22 0.14 -23.88
CA VAL A 266 7.10 -0.25 -24.74
C VAL A 266 5.94 0.74 -24.59
N ARG A 267 5.54 1.06 -23.37
CA ARG A 267 4.45 2.00 -23.09
C ARG A 267 4.76 3.42 -23.62
N ASN A 268 5.99 3.88 -23.45
CA ASN A 268 6.42 5.19 -23.91
C ASN A 268 6.44 5.30 -25.43
N SER A 269 6.87 4.25 -26.14
CA SER A 269 6.83 4.22 -27.60
C SER A 269 5.41 4.06 -28.16
N THR A 270 4.57 3.24 -27.55
CA THR A 270 3.19 3.00 -28.02
C THR A 270 2.23 4.19 -27.84
N LYS A 271 2.61 5.23 -27.07
CA LYS A 271 1.87 6.50 -26.99
C LYS A 271 1.73 7.16 -28.36
N TYR A 272 2.71 6.99 -29.21
CA TYR A 272 2.77 7.57 -30.55
C TYR A 272 2.15 6.69 -31.64
N ILE A 273 1.64 5.49 -31.27
CA ILE A 273 1.08 4.51 -32.19
C ILE A 273 -0.44 4.45 -32.08
N PRO A 274 -1.19 4.68 -33.19
CA PRO A 274 -2.63 4.48 -33.21
C PRO A 274 -3.03 3.05 -32.85
N THR A 275 -4.22 2.89 -32.29
CA THR A 275 -4.71 1.58 -31.80
C THR A 275 -4.66 0.49 -32.87
N LYS A 276 -4.95 0.80 -34.13
CA LYS A 276 -4.95 -0.14 -35.26
C LYS A 276 -3.58 -0.80 -35.53
N HIS A 277 -2.47 -0.08 -35.26
CA HIS A 277 -1.11 -0.56 -35.52
C HIS A 277 -0.41 -1.04 -34.24
N ARG A 278 -0.99 -0.81 -33.06
CA ARG A 278 -0.35 -1.05 -31.76
C ARG A 278 0.02 -2.52 -31.56
N LYS A 279 -0.85 -3.44 -31.96
CA LYS A 279 -0.61 -4.89 -31.79
C LYS A 279 0.62 -5.34 -32.60
N GLU A 280 0.71 -4.91 -33.86
CA GLU A 280 1.79 -5.24 -34.75
C GLU A 280 3.11 -4.61 -34.30
N PHE A 281 3.09 -3.31 -33.97
CA PHE A 281 4.24 -2.60 -33.43
C PHE A 281 4.78 -3.26 -32.15
N CYS A 282 3.92 -3.65 -31.20
CA CYS A 282 4.33 -4.38 -30.02
C CYS A 282 4.93 -5.76 -30.32
N SER A 283 4.47 -6.43 -31.39
CA SER A 283 5.09 -7.69 -31.84
C SER A 283 6.51 -7.47 -32.35
N ASP A 284 6.73 -6.41 -33.15
CA ASP A 284 8.04 -6.06 -33.66
C ASP A 284 8.99 -5.64 -32.51
N LEU A 285 8.49 -4.89 -31.51
CA LEU A 285 9.27 -4.58 -30.31
C LEU A 285 9.68 -5.83 -29.53
N ARG A 286 8.79 -6.82 -29.43
CA ARG A 286 9.10 -8.08 -28.74
C ARG A 286 10.23 -8.85 -29.43
N ALA A 287 10.37 -8.74 -30.76
CA ALA A 287 11.48 -9.33 -31.49
C ALA A 287 12.82 -8.72 -31.08
N ILE A 288 12.85 -7.47 -30.61
CA ILE A 288 14.08 -6.81 -30.17
C ILE A 288 14.51 -7.34 -28.80
N TYR A 289 13.68 -7.12 -27.75
CA TYR A 289 14.08 -7.47 -26.38
C TYR A 289 13.97 -8.97 -26.05
N GLY A 290 13.24 -9.72 -26.86
CA GLY A 290 13.12 -11.18 -26.76
C GLY A 290 14.06 -11.96 -27.66
N ALA A 291 14.97 -11.29 -28.41
CA ALA A 291 15.94 -11.92 -29.27
C ALA A 291 16.85 -12.91 -28.53
N VAL A 292 17.36 -13.89 -29.22
CA VAL A 292 18.29 -14.89 -28.66
C VAL A 292 19.69 -14.28 -28.48
N SER A 293 20.11 -13.43 -29.41
CA SER A 293 21.43 -12.78 -29.43
C SER A 293 21.33 -11.28 -29.67
N ILE A 294 22.40 -10.56 -29.35
CA ILE A 294 22.51 -9.12 -29.59
C ILE A 294 22.38 -8.80 -31.09
N GLY A 295 23.01 -9.60 -31.97
CA GLY A 295 22.92 -9.40 -33.41
C GLY A 295 21.51 -9.55 -33.98
N GLU A 296 20.71 -10.47 -33.43
CA GLU A 296 19.27 -10.57 -33.76
C GLU A 296 18.48 -9.36 -33.25
N ALA A 297 18.81 -8.84 -32.07
CA ALA A 297 18.16 -7.65 -31.52
C ALA A 297 18.49 -6.40 -32.37
N GLU A 298 19.74 -6.24 -32.81
CA GLU A 298 20.17 -5.16 -33.70
C GLU A 298 19.45 -5.23 -35.06
N ASN A 299 19.37 -6.43 -35.64
CA ASN A 299 18.64 -6.66 -36.88
C ASN A 299 17.15 -6.36 -36.72
N ALA A 300 16.52 -6.80 -35.62
CA ALA A 300 15.13 -6.51 -35.33
C ALA A 300 14.89 -4.99 -35.16
N LEU A 301 15.82 -4.27 -34.55
CA LEU A 301 15.76 -2.81 -34.44
C LEU A 301 15.88 -2.13 -35.81
N ALA A 302 16.77 -2.62 -36.70
CA ALA A 302 16.89 -2.12 -38.07
C ALA A 302 15.56 -2.31 -38.85
N ILE A 303 14.96 -3.49 -38.76
CA ILE A 303 13.63 -3.78 -39.34
C ILE A 303 12.56 -2.85 -38.79
N LEU A 304 12.55 -2.59 -37.46
CA LEU A 304 11.63 -1.65 -36.83
C LEU A 304 11.79 -0.24 -37.42
N ASN A 305 13.03 0.22 -37.58
CA ASN A 305 13.35 1.53 -38.16
C ASN A 305 12.84 1.65 -39.61
N GLU A 306 13.09 0.63 -40.44
CA GLU A 306 12.65 0.61 -41.83
C GLU A 306 11.13 0.64 -41.95
N LYS A 307 10.44 -0.23 -41.15
CA LYS A 307 9.01 -0.42 -41.24
C LYS A 307 8.22 0.78 -40.66
N TRP A 308 8.65 1.33 -39.53
CA TRP A 308 7.87 2.30 -38.76
C TRP A 308 8.53 3.70 -38.71
N GLY A 309 9.82 3.82 -39.02
CA GLY A 309 10.58 5.07 -38.84
C GLY A 309 10.01 6.25 -39.60
N LYS A 310 9.52 6.06 -40.83
CA LYS A 310 8.91 7.11 -41.63
C LYS A 310 7.55 7.52 -41.09
N GLN A 311 6.74 6.57 -40.64
CA GLN A 311 5.36 6.79 -40.21
C GLN A 311 5.25 7.24 -38.75
N TYR A 312 6.08 6.71 -37.88
CA TYR A 312 6.07 6.98 -36.44
C TYR A 312 7.46 7.24 -35.86
N PRO A 313 8.17 8.28 -36.33
CA PRO A 313 9.56 8.52 -35.97
C PRO A 313 9.76 8.67 -34.45
N SER A 314 8.81 9.31 -33.72
CA SER A 314 8.89 9.48 -32.28
C SER A 314 8.81 8.14 -31.52
N ALA A 315 8.02 7.19 -32.01
CA ALA A 315 7.91 5.87 -31.37
C ALA A 315 9.19 5.07 -31.51
N VAL A 316 9.79 5.09 -32.72
CA VAL A 316 11.03 4.37 -33.04
C VAL A 316 12.20 5.03 -32.34
N ARG A 317 12.26 6.34 -32.24
CA ARG A 317 13.30 7.08 -31.54
C ARG A 317 13.45 6.66 -30.07
N VAL A 318 12.34 6.39 -29.37
CA VAL A 318 12.40 5.88 -27.99
C VAL A 318 13.27 4.63 -27.89
N TRP A 319 13.22 3.74 -28.90
CA TRP A 319 14.01 2.51 -28.90
C TRP A 319 15.46 2.75 -29.30
N ASN A 320 15.71 3.61 -30.31
CA ASN A 320 17.06 3.97 -30.70
C ASN A 320 17.82 4.64 -29.55
N ASP A 321 17.22 5.59 -28.87
CA ASP A 321 17.84 6.32 -27.75
C ASP A 321 18.10 5.44 -26.52
N ASN A 322 17.35 4.34 -26.36
CA ASN A 322 17.44 3.44 -25.20
C ASN A 322 18.03 2.06 -25.55
N PHE A 323 18.47 1.84 -26.77
CA PHE A 323 18.96 0.52 -27.22
C PHE A 323 20.17 0.04 -26.42
N VAL A 324 21.03 0.94 -25.96
CA VAL A 324 22.16 0.62 -25.09
C VAL A 324 21.76 -0.16 -23.83
N TYR A 325 20.58 0.13 -23.26
CA TYR A 325 20.06 -0.61 -22.10
C TYR A 325 19.53 -1.99 -22.50
N VAL A 326 19.03 -2.14 -23.73
CA VAL A 326 18.62 -3.43 -24.27
C VAL A 326 19.85 -4.29 -24.56
N GLN A 327 20.93 -3.72 -25.13
CA GLN A 327 22.19 -4.41 -25.39
C GLN A 327 22.78 -5.02 -24.11
N ARG A 328 22.80 -4.27 -23.00
CA ARG A 328 23.29 -4.76 -21.70
C ARG A 328 22.53 -6.01 -21.20
N LEU A 329 21.27 -6.22 -21.59
CA LEU A 329 20.55 -7.43 -21.20
C LEU A 329 21.17 -8.69 -21.77
N PHE A 330 21.80 -8.61 -22.96
CA PHE A 330 22.42 -9.78 -23.64
C PHE A 330 23.74 -10.24 -23.00
N GLU A 331 24.27 -9.48 -22.02
CA GLU A 331 25.38 -9.91 -21.16
C GLU A 331 24.94 -11.01 -20.18
N TYR A 332 23.62 -11.21 -20.00
CA TYR A 332 23.05 -12.13 -19.01
C TYR A 332 22.32 -13.31 -19.66
N PRO A 333 22.31 -14.49 -19.01
CA PRO A 333 21.53 -15.64 -19.46
C PRO A 333 20.03 -15.34 -19.64
N ALA A 334 19.36 -16.07 -20.53
CA ALA A 334 17.97 -15.83 -20.92
C ALA A 334 16.99 -15.83 -19.73
N GLU A 335 17.23 -16.69 -18.73
CA GLU A 335 16.40 -16.79 -17.54
C GLU A 335 16.50 -15.53 -16.67
N ILE A 336 17.68 -14.97 -16.53
CA ILE A 336 17.92 -13.70 -15.82
C ILE A 336 17.33 -12.53 -16.62
N ARG A 337 17.58 -12.49 -17.93
CA ARG A 337 16.96 -11.48 -18.82
C ARG A 337 15.44 -11.47 -18.65
N LYS A 338 14.82 -12.66 -18.61
CA LYS A 338 13.37 -12.78 -18.43
C LYS A 338 12.90 -12.15 -17.11
N MET A 339 13.64 -12.29 -16.04
CA MET A 339 13.32 -11.60 -14.77
C MET A 339 13.40 -10.09 -14.91
N ILE A 340 14.41 -9.57 -15.61
CA ILE A 340 14.63 -8.12 -15.78
C ILE A 340 13.53 -7.48 -16.63
N TYR A 341 13.16 -8.07 -17.78
CA TYR A 341 12.18 -7.47 -18.67
C TYR A 341 10.72 -7.83 -18.34
N THR A 342 10.46 -8.86 -17.52
CA THR A 342 9.11 -9.18 -17.05
C THR A 342 8.82 -8.43 -15.74
N THR A 343 8.52 -7.15 -15.81
CA THR A 343 8.11 -6.35 -14.65
C THR A 343 6.67 -6.61 -14.21
N ASN A 344 6.09 -7.75 -14.62
CA ASN A 344 4.72 -8.14 -14.27
C ASN A 344 4.44 -8.12 -12.76
N ALA A 345 5.49 -8.33 -11.92
CA ALA A 345 5.35 -8.29 -10.47
C ALA A 345 4.93 -6.91 -9.98
N ILE A 346 5.72 -5.88 -10.33
CA ILE A 346 5.45 -4.50 -9.90
C ILE A 346 4.22 -3.93 -10.60
N GLU A 347 3.99 -4.27 -11.87
CA GLU A 347 2.79 -3.83 -12.60
C GLU A 347 1.50 -4.39 -12.02
N SER A 348 1.45 -5.69 -11.74
CA SER A 348 0.28 -6.33 -11.12
C SER A 348 0.04 -5.79 -9.71
N PHE A 349 1.11 -5.53 -8.97
CA PHE A 349 1.05 -4.90 -7.66
C PHE A 349 0.48 -3.48 -7.75
N ASN A 350 1.07 -2.62 -8.58
CA ASN A 350 0.58 -1.26 -8.77
C ASN A 350 -0.85 -1.22 -9.35
N SER A 351 -1.22 -2.16 -10.21
CA SER A 351 -2.60 -2.31 -10.66
C SER A 351 -3.55 -2.63 -9.50
N ALA A 352 -3.13 -3.48 -8.55
CA ALA A 352 -3.92 -3.76 -7.36
C ALA A 352 -4.03 -2.55 -6.43
N LEU A 353 -2.99 -1.72 -6.32
CA LEU A 353 -3.00 -0.46 -5.56
C LEU A 353 -3.91 0.58 -6.24
N ARG A 354 -3.81 0.75 -7.56
CA ARG A 354 -4.67 1.69 -8.32
C ARG A 354 -6.16 1.38 -8.14
N LYS A 355 -6.56 0.11 -8.04
CA LYS A 355 -7.94 -0.26 -7.78
C LYS A 355 -8.54 0.37 -6.52
N VAL A 356 -7.71 0.73 -5.55
CA VAL A 356 -8.16 1.35 -4.31
C VAL A 356 -7.86 2.85 -4.25
N THR A 357 -6.78 3.31 -4.88
CA THR A 357 -6.43 4.73 -4.92
C THR A 357 -7.30 5.52 -5.88
N ASP A 358 -7.62 4.96 -7.06
CA ASP A 358 -8.41 5.63 -8.10
C ASP A 358 -9.89 5.79 -7.72
N ARG A 359 -10.36 5.03 -6.73
CA ARG A 359 -11.71 5.18 -6.17
C ARG A 359 -11.88 6.42 -5.29
N LYS A 360 -10.78 6.99 -4.80
CA LYS A 360 -10.81 8.19 -3.95
C LYS A 360 -10.44 9.42 -4.77
N ALA A 361 -11.34 10.40 -4.84
CA ALA A 361 -11.10 11.65 -5.57
C ALA A 361 -9.85 12.39 -5.08
N ALA A 362 -9.62 12.43 -3.77
CA ALA A 362 -8.40 12.94 -3.15
C ALA A 362 -8.24 12.42 -1.73
N PHE A 363 -7.00 12.20 -1.32
CA PHE A 363 -6.65 11.86 0.06
C PHE A 363 -6.47 13.12 0.90
N PRO A 364 -6.84 13.09 2.20
CA PRO A 364 -6.69 14.26 3.07
C PRO A 364 -5.23 14.56 3.44
N ASN A 365 -4.37 13.55 3.51
CA ASN A 365 -2.94 13.65 3.87
C ASN A 365 -2.16 12.38 3.47
N GLU A 366 -0.84 12.42 3.64
CA GLU A 366 0.06 11.29 3.35
C GLU A 366 -0.28 10.02 4.14
N MET A 367 -0.58 10.15 5.43
CA MET A 367 -0.90 9.00 6.28
C MET A 367 -2.16 8.28 5.80
N ALA A 368 -3.15 8.99 5.25
CA ALA A 368 -4.34 8.37 4.68
C ALA A 368 -4.00 7.55 3.41
N VAL A 369 -3.05 8.01 2.61
CA VAL A 369 -2.51 7.23 1.48
C VAL A 369 -1.78 6.00 2.00
N MET A 370 -0.87 6.18 2.97
CA MET A 370 -0.07 5.07 3.53
C MET A 370 -0.94 3.98 4.15
N LYS A 371 -2.00 4.33 4.87
CA LYS A 371 -2.92 3.35 5.50
C LYS A 371 -3.61 2.47 4.45
N ILE A 372 -4.18 3.06 3.39
CA ILE A 372 -4.87 2.29 2.36
C ILE A 372 -3.90 1.41 1.55
N LEU A 373 -2.71 1.93 1.25
CA LEU A 373 -1.69 1.17 0.53
C LEU A 373 -1.17 0.01 1.37
N TYR A 374 -0.90 0.23 2.66
CA TYR A 374 -0.51 -0.83 3.59
C TYR A 374 -1.55 -1.94 3.69
N LEU A 375 -2.80 -1.58 3.96
CA LEU A 375 -3.89 -2.56 4.08
C LEU A 375 -4.08 -3.34 2.78
N ARG A 376 -4.01 -2.65 1.63
CA ARG A 376 -4.09 -3.30 0.34
C ARG A 376 -2.90 -4.22 0.08
N THR A 377 -1.71 -3.82 0.49
CA THR A 377 -0.49 -4.63 0.37
C THR A 377 -0.61 -5.93 1.16
N LEU A 378 -1.13 -5.89 2.38
CA LEU A 378 -1.36 -7.11 3.16
C LEU A 378 -2.21 -8.14 2.41
N ASP A 379 -3.27 -7.69 1.70
CA ASP A 379 -4.12 -8.58 0.91
C ASP A 379 -3.40 -9.15 -0.32
N VAL A 380 -2.49 -8.39 -0.92
CA VAL A 380 -1.72 -8.84 -2.08
C VAL A 380 -0.62 -9.81 -1.66
N VAL A 381 0.12 -9.48 -0.60
CA VAL A 381 1.25 -10.28 -0.08
C VAL A 381 0.79 -11.65 0.42
N LYS A 382 -0.42 -11.78 0.95
CA LYS A 382 -1.02 -13.10 1.30
C LYS A 382 -0.98 -14.10 0.14
N LYS A 383 -0.91 -13.63 -1.11
CA LYS A 383 -0.84 -14.45 -2.33
C LYS A 383 0.59 -14.74 -2.80
N TRP A 384 1.59 -14.12 -2.18
CA TRP A 384 3.01 -14.27 -2.53
C TRP A 384 3.67 -15.41 -1.74
N THR A 385 3.04 -16.58 -1.73
CA THR A 385 3.49 -17.74 -0.94
C THR A 385 4.52 -18.58 -1.66
N MET A 386 4.57 -18.51 -2.99
CA MET A 386 5.43 -19.35 -3.81
C MET A 386 6.61 -18.54 -4.36
N PRO A 387 7.80 -19.15 -4.49
CA PRO A 387 8.91 -18.55 -5.19
C PRO A 387 8.59 -18.37 -6.69
N TYR A 388 9.40 -17.58 -7.36
CA TYR A 388 9.32 -17.45 -8.83
C TYR A 388 9.50 -18.82 -9.51
N PRO A 389 8.79 -19.08 -10.62
CA PRO A 389 8.97 -20.30 -11.40
C PRO A 389 10.44 -20.47 -11.82
N ASN A 390 10.93 -21.70 -11.72
CA ASN A 390 12.33 -22.06 -12.05
C ASN A 390 13.39 -21.32 -11.20
N TRP A 391 13.04 -20.91 -9.96
CA TRP A 391 13.95 -20.14 -9.11
C TRP A 391 15.28 -20.84 -8.87
N SER A 392 15.31 -22.16 -8.68
CA SER A 392 16.55 -22.92 -8.47
C SER A 392 17.51 -22.77 -9.66
N LEU A 393 17.00 -22.75 -10.88
CA LEU A 393 17.81 -22.53 -12.08
C LEU A 393 18.33 -21.09 -12.15
N ILE A 394 17.46 -20.10 -11.85
CA ILE A 394 17.83 -18.67 -11.81
C ILE A 394 18.90 -18.47 -10.75
N ARG A 395 18.72 -19.01 -9.56
CA ARG A 395 19.69 -18.92 -8.47
C ARG A 395 21.04 -19.48 -8.85
N GLY A 396 21.11 -20.69 -9.42
CA GLY A 396 22.39 -21.25 -9.89
C GLY A 396 23.09 -20.38 -10.94
N LYS A 397 22.34 -19.66 -11.78
CA LYS A 397 22.91 -18.68 -12.73
C LYS A 397 23.42 -17.43 -12.03
N LEU A 398 22.74 -16.96 -11.00
CA LEU A 398 23.18 -15.82 -10.18
C LEU A 398 24.43 -16.17 -9.39
N ASP A 399 24.49 -17.35 -8.78
CA ASP A 399 25.66 -17.85 -8.07
C ASP A 399 26.90 -17.92 -8.99
N PHE A 400 26.70 -18.32 -10.24
CA PHE A 400 27.76 -18.32 -11.24
C PHE A 400 28.23 -16.91 -11.62
N LEU A 401 27.30 -15.96 -11.78
CA LEU A 401 27.61 -14.58 -12.19
C LEU A 401 28.32 -13.77 -11.09
N TRP A 402 27.89 -13.93 -9.87
CA TRP A 402 28.35 -13.08 -8.76
C TRP A 402 29.30 -13.77 -7.80
N GLY A 403 29.48 -15.07 -7.95
CA GLY A 403 30.34 -15.87 -7.07
C GLY A 403 29.77 -16.06 -5.66
N MET A 404 30.53 -16.75 -4.81
CA MET A 404 30.12 -17.07 -3.42
C MET A 404 30.03 -15.84 -2.49
N GLY A 405 30.40 -14.65 -2.96
CA GLY A 405 30.33 -13.41 -2.17
C GLY A 405 28.94 -12.80 -2.02
N TRP A 406 27.93 -13.41 -2.61
CA TRP A 406 26.56 -12.93 -2.50
C TRP A 406 25.73 -13.68 -1.42
N ASP A 407 26.27 -14.75 -0.80
CA ASP A 407 25.61 -15.57 0.21
C ASP A 407 24.11 -15.81 -0.12
N LEU A 408 23.88 -16.31 -1.35
CA LEU A 408 22.54 -16.57 -1.89
C LEU A 408 21.94 -17.84 -1.31
#